data_441b088b0be416bfd8f5d4b885eca559
#
_entry.id   441b088b0be416bfd8f5d4b885eca559
#
_cell.length_a   1.000
_cell.length_b   1.000
_cell.length_c   1.000
_cell.angle_alpha   90.00
_cell.angle_beta   90.00
_cell.angle_gamma   90.00
#
_symmetry.space_group_name_H-M   'P 1'
#
loop_
_entity.id
_entity.type
_entity.pdbx_description
1 polymer ?
#
loop_
_entity_poly.entity_id
_entity_poly.type
_entity_poly.pdbx_seq_one_letter_code
_entity_poly.pdbx_strand_id
1 'polypeptide(L)'
;LLIRFFNGLIHKSPNPQINKLSKMARQEREKEVSRTSEESGLKEKLVSLNRVAKVTKGGRTFTFAAVVVVGDGKGTIGQGLGKAREVSEAISKAVKDAEKNLVKVPILNGTIPHEAYGKFDAGRVLIKPAAHGTGVIAGGAMRAVLESVGVHDCLAKSQGSANPHNVVKATIAALASLRSPSDVARQRGISMEKLFKG
;
A
#
# COMPACT_ATOMS: atom_id res chain seq x y z
N LEU A 1 30.02 8.23 -46.28
CA LEU A 1 28.86 7.64 -47.04
C LEU A 1 28.37 6.31 -46.46
N LEU A 2 29.11 5.66 -45.56
CA LEU A 2 28.79 4.34 -44.98
C LEU A 2 27.95 4.39 -43.68
N ILE A 3 27.80 5.57 -43.06
CA ILE A 3 27.03 5.72 -41.78
C ILE A 3 25.52 5.96 -42.02
N ARG A 4 25.10 6.26 -43.26
CA ARG A 4 23.67 6.45 -43.60
C ARG A 4 22.90 5.16 -43.90
N PHE A 5 23.57 4.04 -44.10
CA PHE A 5 22.92 2.75 -44.45
C PHE A 5 22.53 1.90 -43.25
N PHE A 6 22.98 2.22 -42.03
CA PHE A 6 22.70 1.40 -40.84
C PHE A 6 21.46 1.85 -40.03
N ASN A 7 20.89 3.03 -40.33
CA ASN A 7 19.72 3.55 -39.64
C ASN A 7 18.37 3.17 -40.29
N GLY A 8 18.40 2.41 -41.38
CA GLY A 8 17.19 2.02 -42.13
C GLY A 8 16.60 0.63 -41.81
N LEU A 9 17.21 -0.14 -40.88
CA LEU A 9 16.83 -1.56 -40.67
C LEU A 9 16.22 -1.91 -39.30
N ILE A 10 15.86 -0.92 -38.48
CA ILE A 10 15.27 -1.15 -37.15
C ILE A 10 13.77 -0.85 -37.08
N HIS A 11 13.09 -0.74 -38.20
CA HIS A 11 11.62 -0.74 -38.26
C HIS A 11 11.10 -1.99 -38.98
N LYS A 12 11.47 -3.17 -38.50
CA LYS A 12 10.63 -4.34 -38.74
C LYS A 12 9.43 -4.24 -37.77
N SER A 13 8.26 -4.02 -38.35
CA SER A 13 6.98 -4.07 -37.66
C SER A 13 6.92 -5.31 -36.73
N PRO A 14 6.58 -5.19 -35.44
CA PRO A 14 6.50 -6.33 -34.56
C PRO A 14 5.51 -7.32 -35.12
N ASN A 15 5.93 -8.57 -35.26
CA ASN A 15 5.11 -9.66 -35.78
C ASN A 15 3.76 -9.66 -35.02
N PRO A 16 2.60 -9.50 -35.69
CA PRO A 16 1.30 -9.40 -35.04
C PRO A 16 0.96 -10.62 -34.16
N GLN A 17 1.54 -11.79 -34.44
CA GLN A 17 1.38 -12.97 -33.62
C GLN A 17 2.14 -12.87 -32.29
N ILE A 18 3.33 -12.26 -32.25
CA ILE A 18 4.09 -12.05 -31.00
C ILE A 18 3.37 -11.02 -30.11
N ASN A 19 2.78 -9.98 -30.71
CA ASN A 19 1.97 -9.00 -29.97
C ASN A 19 0.68 -9.61 -29.43
N LYS A 20 0.06 -10.54 -30.14
CA LYS A 20 -1.14 -11.25 -29.69
C LYS A 20 -0.82 -12.19 -28.53
N LEU A 21 0.28 -12.96 -28.63
CA LEU A 21 0.76 -13.85 -27.56
C LEU A 21 1.19 -13.06 -26.30
N SER A 22 1.86 -11.93 -26.46
CA SER A 22 2.26 -11.10 -25.33
C SER A 22 1.06 -10.43 -24.64
N LYS A 23 0.03 -10.03 -25.40
CA LYS A 23 -1.24 -9.51 -24.85
C LYS A 23 -2.03 -10.62 -24.12
N MET A 24 -2.10 -11.83 -24.68
CA MET A 24 -2.78 -12.95 -24.03
C MET A 24 -2.07 -13.37 -22.74
N ALA A 25 -0.74 -13.50 -22.76
CA ALA A 25 0.05 -13.81 -21.57
C ALA A 25 -0.05 -12.71 -20.49
N ARG A 26 -0.22 -11.44 -20.90
CA ARG A 26 -0.45 -10.33 -19.98
C ARG A 26 -1.85 -10.40 -19.37
N GLN A 27 -2.87 -10.69 -20.15
CA GLN A 27 -4.25 -10.86 -19.69
C GLN A 27 -4.43 -12.08 -18.78
N GLU A 28 -3.74 -13.20 -19.08
CA GLU A 28 -3.74 -14.37 -18.20
C GLU A 28 -3.07 -14.08 -16.86
N ARG A 29 -1.93 -13.37 -16.84
CA ARG A 29 -1.26 -12.94 -15.61
C ARG A 29 -2.10 -11.92 -14.81
N GLU A 30 -2.79 -10.99 -15.48
CA GLU A 30 -3.71 -10.06 -14.84
C GLU A 30 -4.92 -10.80 -14.22
N LYS A 31 -5.43 -11.85 -14.89
CA LYS A 31 -6.49 -12.73 -14.35
C LYS A 31 -6.02 -13.61 -13.21
N GLU A 32 -4.78 -14.06 -13.24
CA GLU A 32 -4.20 -14.89 -12.18
C GLU A 32 -3.94 -14.06 -10.91
N VAL A 33 -3.47 -12.81 -11.06
CA VAL A 33 -3.34 -11.84 -9.95
C VAL A 33 -4.70 -11.47 -9.39
N SER A 34 -5.73 -11.27 -10.22
CA SER A 34 -7.08 -10.96 -9.75
C SER A 34 -7.75 -12.16 -9.05
N ARG A 35 -7.51 -13.40 -9.49
CA ARG A 35 -8.03 -14.61 -8.84
C ARG A 35 -7.45 -14.84 -7.46
N THR A 36 -6.15 -14.61 -7.26
CA THR A 36 -5.51 -14.71 -5.94
C THR A 36 -6.00 -13.65 -4.96
N SER A 37 -6.36 -12.46 -5.45
CA SER A 37 -6.95 -11.40 -4.61
C SER A 37 -8.43 -11.66 -4.27
N GLU A 38 -9.18 -12.33 -5.14
CA GLU A 38 -10.57 -12.72 -4.89
C GLU A 38 -10.70 -13.87 -3.87
N GLU A 39 -9.79 -14.83 -3.89
CA GLU A 39 -9.77 -15.94 -2.91
C GLU A 39 -9.43 -15.49 -1.48
N SER A 40 -8.58 -14.47 -1.32
CA SER A 40 -8.19 -13.94 -0.01
C SER A 40 -9.14 -12.86 0.52
N GLY A 41 -10.01 -12.30 -0.30
CA GLY A 41 -10.86 -11.14 0.04
C GLY A 41 -10.08 -9.86 0.36
N LEU A 42 -8.78 -9.85 0.10
CA LEU A 42 -7.87 -8.74 0.37
C LEU A 42 -7.74 -7.84 -0.86
N LYS A 43 -7.90 -6.53 -0.67
CA LYS A 43 -7.72 -5.53 -1.72
C LYS A 43 -6.29 -5.00 -1.71
N GLU A 44 -5.66 -5.00 -2.87
CA GLU A 44 -4.30 -4.52 -3.06
C GLU A 44 -4.29 -3.06 -3.52
N LYS A 45 -3.40 -2.25 -2.95
CA LYS A 45 -3.21 -0.86 -3.36
C LYS A 45 -1.74 -0.52 -3.49
N LEU A 46 -1.32 -0.16 -4.71
CA LEU A 46 0.04 0.32 -4.98
C LEU A 46 0.19 1.74 -4.45
N VAL A 47 1.14 1.95 -3.53
CA VAL A 47 1.43 3.26 -2.94
C VAL A 47 2.49 3.99 -3.73
N SER A 48 3.59 3.33 -4.07
CA SER A 48 4.67 3.92 -4.86
C SER A 48 5.42 2.87 -5.66
N LEU A 49 5.88 3.27 -6.83
CA LEU A 49 6.73 2.49 -7.71
C LEU A 49 7.93 3.34 -8.13
N ASN A 50 9.12 2.89 -7.78
CA ASN A 50 10.35 3.59 -8.10
C ASN A 50 11.29 2.72 -8.91
N ARG A 51 11.89 3.28 -9.97
CA ARG A 51 13.00 2.65 -10.68
C ARG A 51 14.30 2.94 -9.93
N VAL A 52 14.96 1.90 -9.46
CA VAL A 52 16.22 1.99 -8.71
C VAL A 52 17.36 1.37 -9.51
N ALA A 53 18.57 1.84 -9.32
CA ALA A 53 19.74 1.32 -10.01
C ALA A 53 20.81 0.85 -9.02
N LYS A 54 21.42 -0.30 -9.31
CA LYS A 54 22.64 -0.77 -8.67
C LYS A 54 23.80 -0.56 -9.64
N VAL A 55 24.81 0.20 -9.23
CA VAL A 55 26.02 0.41 -10.00
C VAL A 55 26.98 -0.75 -9.76
N THR A 56 27.44 -1.36 -10.83
CA THR A 56 28.41 -2.46 -10.83
C THR A 56 29.60 -2.13 -11.71
N LYS A 57 30.67 -2.93 -11.71
CA LYS A 57 31.89 -2.74 -12.54
C LYS A 57 31.56 -2.63 -14.04
N GLY A 58 30.50 -3.32 -14.51
CA GLY A 58 30.06 -3.31 -15.93
C GLY A 58 28.99 -2.26 -16.27
N GLY A 59 28.53 -1.42 -15.31
CA GLY A 59 27.51 -0.40 -15.56
C GLY A 59 26.41 -0.34 -14.52
N ARG A 60 25.24 0.20 -14.91
CA ARG A 60 24.05 0.37 -14.04
C ARG A 60 23.02 -0.71 -14.33
N THR A 61 22.72 -1.54 -13.35
CA THR A 61 21.61 -2.51 -13.43
C THR A 61 20.37 -1.89 -12.82
N PHE A 62 19.30 -1.74 -13.62
CA PHE A 62 18.05 -1.16 -13.19
C PHE A 62 17.11 -2.25 -12.65
N THR A 63 16.40 -1.91 -11.59
CA THR A 63 15.30 -2.71 -11.00
C THR A 63 14.16 -1.79 -10.57
N PHE A 64 12.98 -2.37 -10.34
CA PHE A 64 11.82 -1.65 -9.81
C PHE A 64 11.62 -2.02 -8.35
N ALA A 65 11.30 -1.02 -7.53
CA ALA A 65 10.89 -1.19 -6.14
C ALA A 65 9.45 -0.72 -6.00
N ALA A 66 8.57 -1.63 -5.59
CA ALA A 66 7.15 -1.37 -5.35
C ALA A 66 6.86 -1.41 -3.85
N VAL A 67 6.07 -0.46 -3.35
CA VAL A 67 5.48 -0.45 -2.02
C VAL A 67 3.98 -0.68 -2.19
N VAL A 68 3.48 -1.76 -1.61
CA VAL A 68 2.08 -2.16 -1.70
C VAL A 68 1.49 -2.25 -0.30
N VAL A 69 0.23 -1.88 -0.20
CA VAL A 69 -0.60 -2.07 0.99
C VAL A 69 -1.74 -3.02 0.62
N VAL A 70 -2.03 -3.97 1.49
CA VAL A 70 -3.09 -4.96 1.33
C VAL A 70 -4.02 -4.86 2.52
N GLY A 71 -5.33 -4.86 2.29
CA GLY A 71 -6.32 -4.80 3.37
C GLY A 71 -7.67 -5.38 2.98
N ASP A 72 -8.43 -5.80 3.98
CA ASP A 72 -9.76 -6.41 3.82
C ASP A 72 -10.91 -5.38 3.86
N GLY A 73 -10.61 -4.10 4.17
CA GLY A 73 -11.62 -3.08 4.42
C GLY A 73 -12.41 -3.28 5.71
N LYS A 74 -12.02 -4.21 6.59
CA LYS A 74 -12.69 -4.56 7.85
C LYS A 74 -11.77 -4.47 9.07
N GLY A 75 -10.67 -3.73 8.93
CA GLY A 75 -9.71 -3.52 10.02
C GLY A 75 -8.44 -4.35 9.93
N THR A 76 -8.24 -5.16 8.89
CA THR A 76 -6.97 -5.86 8.69
C THR A 76 -6.16 -5.15 7.61
N ILE A 77 -4.88 -4.93 7.87
CA ILE A 77 -3.97 -4.27 6.94
C ILE A 77 -2.58 -4.86 7.01
N GLY A 78 -1.94 -4.96 5.85
CA GLY A 78 -0.54 -5.32 5.72
C GLY A 78 0.20 -4.39 4.78
N GLN A 79 1.49 -4.31 4.93
CA GLN A 79 2.36 -3.61 4.00
C GLN A 79 3.50 -4.50 3.53
N GLY A 80 3.88 -4.37 2.28
CA GLY A 80 5.00 -5.11 1.71
C GLY A 80 5.86 -4.29 0.78
N LEU A 81 7.11 -4.71 0.67
CA LEU A 81 8.10 -4.15 -0.25
C LEU A 81 8.61 -5.24 -1.18
N GLY A 82 8.44 -5.02 -2.49
CA GLY A 82 8.95 -5.91 -3.52
C GLY A 82 9.98 -5.23 -4.43
N LYS A 83 11.03 -5.96 -4.80
CA LYS A 83 12.01 -5.53 -5.80
C LYS A 83 12.18 -6.61 -6.86
N ALA A 84 12.14 -6.20 -8.14
CA ALA A 84 12.36 -7.09 -9.28
C ALA A 84 12.86 -6.32 -10.51
N ARG A 85 13.23 -7.06 -11.57
CA ARG A 85 13.59 -6.45 -12.86
C ARG A 85 12.37 -5.98 -13.64
N GLU A 86 11.23 -6.64 -13.44
CA GLU A 86 9.93 -6.29 -14.01
C GLU A 86 9.00 -5.71 -12.95
N VAL A 87 8.10 -4.80 -13.38
CA VAL A 87 7.14 -4.13 -12.48
C VAL A 87 6.14 -5.13 -11.90
N SER A 88 5.59 -6.02 -12.73
CA SER A 88 4.63 -7.05 -12.32
C SER A 88 5.18 -7.97 -11.25
N GLU A 89 6.43 -8.44 -11.41
CA GLU A 89 7.09 -9.26 -10.40
C GLU A 89 7.36 -8.49 -9.10
N ALA A 90 7.72 -7.19 -9.19
CA ALA A 90 7.95 -6.37 -8.01
C ALA A 90 6.67 -6.21 -7.19
N ILE A 91 5.52 -6.00 -7.86
CA ILE A 91 4.22 -5.90 -7.20
C ILE A 91 3.83 -7.25 -6.56
N SER A 92 3.89 -8.35 -7.30
CA SER A 92 3.56 -9.68 -6.77
C SER A 92 4.41 -10.07 -5.56
N LYS A 93 5.70 -9.71 -5.56
CA LYS A 93 6.57 -9.92 -4.40
C LYS A 93 6.17 -9.04 -3.21
N ALA A 94 5.78 -7.78 -3.47
CA ALA A 94 5.33 -6.86 -2.43
C ALA A 94 4.01 -7.32 -1.80
N VAL A 95 3.07 -7.83 -2.58
CA VAL A 95 1.80 -8.41 -2.08
C VAL A 95 2.06 -9.58 -1.15
N LYS A 96 2.85 -10.56 -1.59
CA LYS A 96 3.22 -11.72 -0.76
C LYS A 96 3.96 -11.34 0.53
N ASP A 97 4.71 -10.24 0.52
CA ASP A 97 5.36 -9.69 1.72
C ASP A 97 4.33 -9.01 2.64
N ALA A 98 3.36 -8.28 2.07
CA ALA A 98 2.28 -7.63 2.81
C ALA A 98 1.35 -8.63 3.51
N GLU A 99 1.02 -9.73 2.85
CA GLU A 99 0.19 -10.82 3.41
C GLU A 99 0.83 -11.48 4.64
N LYS A 100 2.15 -11.51 4.73
CA LYS A 100 2.86 -12.04 5.92
C LYS A 100 2.80 -11.09 7.12
N ASN A 101 2.63 -9.80 6.87
CA ASN A 101 2.72 -8.74 7.87
C ASN A 101 1.35 -8.09 8.13
N LEU A 102 0.31 -8.91 8.28
CA LEU A 102 -1.04 -8.41 8.55
C LEU A 102 -1.19 -7.99 10.02
N VAL A 103 -1.79 -6.81 10.23
CA VAL A 103 -2.08 -6.22 11.53
C VAL A 103 -3.57 -5.93 11.63
N LYS A 104 -4.19 -6.25 12.76
CA LYS A 104 -5.59 -5.91 13.05
C LYS A 104 -5.67 -4.56 13.75
N VAL A 105 -6.61 -3.73 13.29
CA VAL A 105 -6.85 -2.35 13.75
C VAL A 105 -8.30 -2.22 14.18
N PRO A 106 -8.60 -1.65 15.35
CA PRO A 106 -9.97 -1.39 15.76
C PRO A 106 -10.54 -0.21 14.97
N ILE A 107 -11.66 -0.44 14.28
CA ILE A 107 -12.45 0.57 13.57
C ILE A 107 -13.80 0.72 14.29
N LEU A 108 -14.26 1.95 14.42
CA LEU A 108 -15.54 2.27 15.05
C LEU A 108 -16.37 3.14 14.10
N ASN A 109 -17.51 2.63 13.62
CA ASN A 109 -18.45 3.37 12.75
C ASN A 109 -17.78 4.05 11.53
N GLY A 110 -16.81 3.38 10.91
CA GLY A 110 -16.09 3.91 9.74
C GLY A 110 -15.01 4.93 10.05
N THR A 111 -14.73 5.20 11.34
CA THR A 111 -13.64 6.08 11.79
C THR A 111 -12.75 5.39 12.84
N ILE A 112 -11.72 6.09 13.31
CA ILE A 112 -10.83 5.60 14.37
C ILE A 112 -11.36 5.98 15.76
N PRO A 113 -11.11 5.18 16.81
CA PRO A 113 -11.63 5.43 18.16
C PRO A 113 -11.12 6.71 18.82
N HIS A 114 -9.85 7.05 18.62
CA HIS A 114 -9.19 8.23 19.21
C HIS A 114 -8.03 8.69 18.35
N GLU A 115 -7.48 9.87 18.64
CA GLU A 115 -6.27 10.35 17.95
C GLU A 115 -5.07 9.47 18.28
N ALA A 116 -4.20 9.29 17.29
CA ALA A 116 -2.99 8.53 17.42
C ALA A 116 -1.81 9.17 16.71
N TYR A 117 -0.64 9.00 17.32
CA TYR A 117 0.64 9.40 16.75
C TYR A 117 1.44 8.14 16.41
N GLY A 118 1.91 8.06 15.17
CA GLY A 118 2.80 7.01 14.73
C GLY A 118 4.16 7.57 14.34
N LYS A 119 5.21 6.85 14.69
CA LYS A 119 6.58 7.15 14.31
C LYS A 119 7.24 5.90 13.75
N PHE A 120 7.89 6.07 12.62
CA PHE A 120 8.78 5.05 12.08
C PHE A 120 9.95 5.75 11.40
N ASP A 121 11.16 5.55 11.91
CA ASP A 121 12.35 6.24 11.48
C ASP A 121 12.14 7.78 11.48
N ALA A 122 12.38 8.49 10.39
CA ALA A 122 12.11 9.91 10.23
C ALA A 122 10.65 10.24 9.87
N GLY A 123 9.79 9.24 9.61
CA GLY A 123 8.35 9.41 9.37
C GLY A 123 7.60 9.66 10.67
N ARG A 124 6.80 10.71 10.72
CA ARG A 124 5.88 11.04 11.84
C ARG A 124 4.51 11.28 11.27
N VAL A 125 3.51 10.66 11.85
CA VAL A 125 2.13 10.71 11.37
C VAL A 125 1.19 11.00 12.53
N LEU A 126 0.27 11.94 12.32
CA LEU A 126 -0.86 12.21 13.20
C LEU A 126 -2.13 11.76 12.49
N ILE A 127 -2.97 11.01 13.19
CA ILE A 127 -4.29 10.59 12.72
C ILE A 127 -5.33 11.00 13.76
N LYS A 128 -6.42 11.65 13.30
CA LYS A 128 -7.54 12.09 14.14
C LYS A 128 -8.85 11.55 13.61
N PRO A 129 -9.80 11.17 14.48
CA PRO A 129 -11.14 10.82 14.05
C PRO A 129 -11.86 12.03 13.45
N ALA A 130 -12.79 11.78 12.55
CA ALA A 130 -13.62 12.80 11.92
C ALA A 130 -15.10 12.43 11.96
N ALA A 131 -15.97 13.42 11.82
CA ALA A 131 -17.40 13.22 11.74
C ALA A 131 -17.77 12.50 10.44
N HIS A 132 -18.91 11.78 10.46
CA HIS A 132 -19.42 11.10 9.29
C HIS A 132 -19.64 12.07 8.11
N GLY A 133 -19.20 11.67 6.93
CA GLY A 133 -19.29 12.49 5.71
C GLY A 133 -18.06 13.39 5.44
N THR A 134 -17.10 13.45 6.36
CA THR A 134 -15.85 14.22 6.15
C THR A 134 -14.96 13.58 5.08
N GLY A 135 -15.00 12.28 4.95
CA GLY A 135 -14.11 11.52 4.08
C GLY A 135 -12.68 11.39 4.62
N VAL A 136 -11.81 10.75 3.84
CA VAL A 136 -10.39 10.60 4.21
C VAL A 136 -9.59 11.80 3.73
N ILE A 137 -9.20 12.67 4.64
CA ILE A 137 -8.33 13.83 4.37
C ILE A 137 -6.91 13.48 4.79
N ALA A 138 -6.12 12.97 3.84
CA ALA A 138 -4.77 12.45 4.08
C ALA A 138 -3.86 12.61 2.86
N GLY A 139 -2.55 12.60 3.08
CA GLY A 139 -1.57 12.48 1.99
C GLY A 139 -1.68 11.13 1.29
N GLY A 140 -1.28 11.04 0.01
CA GLY A 140 -1.52 9.87 -0.84
C GLY A 140 -1.12 8.53 -0.24
N ALA A 141 0.06 8.43 0.38
CA ALA A 141 0.53 7.21 1.02
C ALA A 141 -0.32 6.82 2.25
N MET A 142 -0.72 7.80 3.07
CA MET A 142 -1.59 7.58 4.22
C MET A 142 -3.01 7.24 3.82
N ARG A 143 -3.53 7.92 2.78
CA ARG A 143 -4.87 7.65 2.23
C ARG A 143 -4.97 6.21 1.74
N ALA A 144 -3.94 5.72 1.03
CA ALA A 144 -3.91 4.33 0.58
C ALA A 144 -4.04 3.34 1.75
N VAL A 145 -3.36 3.59 2.87
CA VAL A 145 -3.43 2.77 4.09
C VAL A 145 -4.83 2.84 4.71
N LEU A 146 -5.37 4.04 4.95
CA LEU A 146 -6.65 4.24 5.63
C LEU A 146 -7.83 3.66 4.85
N GLU A 147 -7.85 3.84 3.53
CA GLU A 147 -8.88 3.25 2.66
C GLU A 147 -8.79 1.72 2.60
N SER A 148 -7.57 1.15 2.61
CA SER A 148 -7.40 -0.32 2.61
C SER A 148 -7.81 -0.96 3.94
N VAL A 149 -7.70 -0.24 5.06
CA VAL A 149 -8.21 -0.66 6.38
C VAL A 149 -9.73 -0.64 6.42
N GLY A 150 -10.38 0.25 5.66
CA GLY A 150 -11.82 0.48 5.68
C GLY A 150 -12.24 1.69 6.53
N VAL A 151 -11.33 2.62 6.78
CA VAL A 151 -11.65 3.91 7.39
C VAL A 151 -12.19 4.85 6.31
N HIS A 152 -13.38 5.41 6.55
CA HIS A 152 -14.07 6.31 5.64
C HIS A 152 -13.94 7.78 6.05
N ASP A 153 -13.88 8.07 7.35
CA ASP A 153 -13.86 9.43 7.89
C ASP A 153 -12.67 9.61 8.83
N CYS A 154 -11.65 10.36 8.37
CA CYS A 154 -10.42 10.55 9.12
C CYS A 154 -9.63 11.76 8.64
N LEU A 155 -9.02 12.49 9.58
CA LEU A 155 -8.05 13.54 9.32
C LEU A 155 -6.65 13.03 9.62
N ALA A 156 -5.75 13.10 8.64
CA ALA A 156 -4.40 12.61 8.84
C ALA A 156 -3.35 13.52 8.20
N LYS A 157 -2.24 13.74 8.93
CA LYS A 157 -1.14 14.59 8.48
C LYS A 157 0.21 13.93 8.71
N SER A 158 1.02 13.90 7.65
CA SER A 158 2.44 13.56 7.77
C SER A 158 3.23 14.79 8.21
N GLN A 159 3.96 14.68 9.32
CA GLN A 159 4.72 15.77 9.95
C GLN A 159 6.24 15.58 9.83
N GLY A 160 6.69 14.44 9.32
CA GLY A 160 8.09 14.08 9.18
C GLY A 160 8.51 13.89 7.73
N SER A 161 9.25 12.81 7.47
CA SER A 161 9.73 12.44 6.15
C SER A 161 8.58 12.26 5.14
N ALA A 162 8.79 12.75 3.92
CA ALA A 162 7.87 12.54 2.81
C ALA A 162 8.06 11.19 2.09
N ASN A 163 9.04 10.39 2.50
CA ASN A 163 9.29 9.07 1.88
C ASN A 163 8.08 8.14 2.09
N PRO A 164 7.40 7.69 1.01
CA PRO A 164 6.20 6.86 1.11
C PRO A 164 6.38 5.62 1.97
N HIS A 165 7.55 5.00 1.92
CA HIS A 165 7.87 3.81 2.70
C HIS A 165 7.83 4.08 4.22
N ASN A 166 8.42 5.19 4.67
CA ASN A 166 8.41 5.57 6.08
C ASN A 166 7.03 6.03 6.53
N VAL A 167 6.30 6.76 5.66
CA VAL A 167 4.94 7.23 5.95
C VAL A 167 3.98 6.06 6.12
N VAL A 168 4.01 5.05 5.23
CA VAL A 168 3.16 3.85 5.33
C VAL A 168 3.42 3.12 6.65
N LYS A 169 4.69 2.86 7.00
CA LYS A 169 5.05 2.18 8.25
C LYS A 169 4.64 2.98 9.48
N ALA A 170 4.87 4.29 9.48
CA ALA A 170 4.44 5.17 10.57
C ALA A 170 2.91 5.18 10.72
N THR A 171 2.16 5.16 9.61
CA THR A 171 0.69 5.09 9.64
C THR A 171 0.20 3.76 10.24
N ILE A 172 0.79 2.64 9.84
CA ILE A 172 0.45 1.33 10.41
C ILE A 172 0.82 1.26 11.89
N ALA A 173 1.96 1.83 12.30
CA ALA A 173 2.33 1.92 13.70
C ALA A 173 1.34 2.76 14.52
N ALA A 174 0.84 3.88 13.96
CA ALA A 174 -0.22 4.68 14.59
C ALA A 174 -1.52 3.87 14.75
N LEU A 175 -1.94 3.17 13.70
CA LEU A 175 -3.15 2.34 13.70
C LEU A 175 -3.03 1.15 14.68
N ALA A 176 -1.87 0.53 14.78
CA ALA A 176 -1.60 -0.56 15.73
C ALA A 176 -1.61 -0.11 17.20
N SER A 177 -1.34 1.17 17.46
CA SER A 177 -1.40 1.75 18.82
C SER A 177 -2.81 2.08 19.30
N LEU A 178 -3.82 2.02 18.40
CA LEU A 178 -5.21 2.27 18.75
C LEU A 178 -5.75 1.21 19.70
N ARG A 179 -6.53 1.66 20.68
CA ARG A 179 -7.19 0.78 21.65
C ARG A 179 -8.69 0.72 21.35
N SER A 180 -9.25 -0.48 21.38
CA SER A 180 -10.69 -0.62 21.22
C SER A 180 -11.42 -0.10 22.47
N PRO A 181 -12.58 0.55 22.33
CA PRO A 181 -13.36 0.99 23.50
C PRO A 181 -13.74 -0.15 24.44
N SER A 182 -13.97 -1.35 23.90
CA SER A 182 -14.29 -2.55 24.68
C SER A 182 -13.11 -2.98 25.57
N ASP A 183 -11.88 -2.90 25.07
CA ASP A 183 -10.69 -3.24 25.86
C ASP A 183 -10.42 -2.20 26.95
N VAL A 184 -10.66 -0.92 26.65
CA VAL A 184 -10.53 0.15 27.64
C VAL A 184 -11.57 0.01 28.74
N ALA A 185 -12.83 -0.28 28.40
CA ALA A 185 -13.91 -0.51 29.36
C ALA A 185 -13.59 -1.69 30.28
N ARG A 186 -13.09 -2.80 29.70
CA ARG A 186 -12.66 -3.99 30.46
C ARG A 186 -11.49 -3.68 31.40
N GLN A 187 -10.49 -2.94 30.94
CA GLN A 187 -9.33 -2.57 31.76
C GLN A 187 -9.71 -1.65 32.92
N ARG A 188 -10.67 -0.75 32.73
CA ARG A 188 -11.16 0.18 33.77
C ARG A 188 -12.26 -0.40 34.65
N GLY A 189 -12.82 -1.58 34.32
CA GLY A 189 -13.94 -2.21 35.05
C GLY A 189 -15.25 -1.41 34.98
N ILE A 190 -15.47 -0.63 33.91
CA ILE A 190 -16.64 0.22 33.70
C ILE A 190 -17.50 -0.29 32.54
N SER A 191 -18.82 0.05 32.55
CA SER A 191 -19.67 -0.25 31.41
C SER A 191 -19.33 0.61 30.20
N MET A 192 -19.65 0.12 28.98
CA MET A 192 -19.45 0.88 27.75
C MET A 192 -20.21 2.21 27.74
N GLU A 193 -21.44 2.25 28.30
CA GLU A 193 -22.22 3.48 28.40
C GLU A 193 -21.51 4.55 29.24
N LYS A 194 -20.91 4.12 30.35
CA LYS A 194 -20.16 5.01 31.26
C LYS A 194 -18.86 5.51 30.64
N LEU A 195 -18.28 4.74 29.71
CA LEU A 195 -17.07 5.15 28.97
C LEU A 195 -17.35 6.34 28.01
N PHE A 196 -18.56 6.37 27.40
CA PHE A 196 -18.93 7.41 26.43
C PHE A 196 -19.66 8.62 27.03
N LYS A 197 -20.33 8.44 28.17
CA LYS A 197 -21.06 9.52 28.83
C LYS A 197 -20.26 10.26 29.91
N GLY A 198 -19.16 9.68 30.38
CA GLY A 198 -18.34 10.19 31.46
C GLY A 198 -18.79 9.68 32.81
#